data_3c5fcb7ccc8f88c0305f668351cf0be4
#
_entry.id   3c5fcb7ccc8f88c0305f668351cf0be4
#
_cell.length_a   1.000
_cell.length_b   1.000
_cell.length_c   1.000
_cell.angle_alpha   90.00
_cell.angle_beta   90.00
_cell.angle_gamma   90.00
#
_symmetry.space_group_name_H-M   'P 1'
#
loop_
_entity.id
_entity.type
_entity.pdbx_description
1 polymer ?
#
loop_
_entity_poly.entity_id
_entity_poly.type
_entity_poly.pdbx_seq_one_letter_code
_entity_poly.pdbx_strand_id
1 'polypeptide(L)'
;FAEEFDKQTITGKDGKVRSCPTNLANSKYTVYLHMESKGKVPHLHAAICRFDENGNINNDHNIHLRAQRAAERVAVKRGWKTAEEIRSRNIPEVSRDCMEVLRTMPSWSWEEYKKALVRRGYFVYERKDKKDVLRGYAILKGNTKYKASELGVARNLMISKLPRTWQKLHSRERLA
;
A
#
# COMPACT_ATOMS: atom_id res chain seq x y z
N PHE A 1 -10.00 -19.18 0.24
CA PHE A 1 -8.94 -18.45 -0.48
C PHE A 1 -8.51 -19.22 -1.74
N ALA A 2 -8.15 -20.50 -1.64
CA ALA A 2 -7.71 -21.30 -2.77
C ALA A 2 -8.74 -21.31 -3.92
N GLU A 3 -10.01 -21.59 -3.63
CA GLU A 3 -11.09 -21.52 -4.61
C GLU A 3 -11.20 -20.16 -5.30
N GLU A 4 -11.05 -19.05 -4.54
CA GLU A 4 -11.09 -17.70 -5.12
C GLU A 4 -9.84 -17.40 -5.94
N PHE A 5 -8.72 -18.01 -5.62
CA PHE A 5 -7.50 -17.93 -6.41
C PHE A 5 -7.65 -18.66 -7.74
N ASP A 6 -8.19 -19.89 -7.71
CA ASP A 6 -8.35 -20.74 -8.88
C ASP A 6 -9.32 -20.16 -9.93
N LYS A 7 -10.27 -19.31 -9.49
CA LYS A 7 -11.19 -18.59 -10.39
C LYS A 7 -10.54 -17.38 -11.10
N GLN A 8 -9.27 -17.07 -10.84
CA GLN A 8 -8.63 -15.89 -11.44
C GLN A 8 -8.38 -16.07 -12.93
N THR A 9 -8.56 -14.98 -13.65
CA THR A 9 -8.18 -14.85 -15.05
C THR A 9 -7.11 -13.75 -15.20
N ILE A 10 -6.34 -13.82 -16.26
CA ILE A 10 -5.33 -12.82 -16.61
C ILE A 10 -5.78 -12.14 -17.89
N THR A 11 -5.77 -10.81 -17.89
CA THR A 11 -5.91 -10.03 -19.12
C THR A 11 -4.53 -9.76 -19.70
N GLY A 12 -4.30 -10.23 -20.93
CA GLY A 12 -3.06 -9.98 -21.65
C GLY A 12 -2.91 -8.53 -22.09
N LYS A 13 -1.74 -8.15 -22.55
CA LYS A 13 -1.49 -6.80 -23.12
C LYS A 13 -2.33 -6.51 -24.36
N ASP A 14 -2.79 -7.54 -25.04
CA ASP A 14 -3.69 -7.50 -26.17
C ASP A 14 -5.19 -7.38 -25.80
N GLY A 15 -5.47 -7.18 -24.50
CA GLY A 15 -6.84 -7.07 -23.97
C GLY A 15 -7.58 -8.42 -23.86
N LYS A 16 -7.01 -9.52 -24.31
CA LYS A 16 -7.67 -10.83 -24.26
C LYS A 16 -7.60 -11.42 -22.86
N VAL A 17 -8.73 -11.90 -22.38
CA VAL A 17 -8.83 -12.64 -21.12
C VAL A 17 -8.35 -14.08 -21.34
N ARG A 18 -7.42 -14.52 -20.52
CA ARG A 18 -6.89 -15.90 -20.53
C ARG A 18 -7.17 -16.56 -19.20
N SER A 19 -7.50 -17.84 -19.25
CA SER A 19 -7.54 -18.65 -18.02
C SER A 19 -6.14 -18.75 -17.43
N CYS A 20 -6.08 -18.80 -16.10
CA CYS A 20 -4.84 -19.03 -15.38
C CYS A 20 -4.99 -20.36 -14.64
N PRO A 21 -4.67 -21.47 -15.28
CA PRO A 21 -4.97 -22.78 -14.73
C PRO A 21 -4.23 -22.98 -13.42
N THR A 22 -5.00 -23.06 -12.34
CA THR A 22 -4.55 -23.44 -11.01
C THR A 22 -5.59 -24.31 -10.34
N ASN A 23 -5.14 -25.16 -9.48
CA ASN A 23 -5.95 -26.08 -8.67
C ASN A 23 -5.40 -26.09 -7.25
N LEU A 24 -5.28 -24.87 -6.65
CA LEU A 24 -4.72 -24.71 -5.30
C LEU A 24 -5.63 -25.37 -4.27
N ALA A 25 -6.94 -25.42 -4.52
CA ALA A 25 -7.89 -26.07 -3.62
C ALA A 25 -7.59 -27.58 -3.44
N ASN A 26 -7.04 -28.21 -4.47
CA ASN A 26 -6.66 -29.63 -4.47
C ASN A 26 -5.12 -29.83 -4.48
N SER A 27 -4.37 -28.87 -4.02
CA SER A 27 -2.93 -28.96 -3.82
C SER A 27 -2.63 -29.19 -2.35
N LYS A 28 -1.57 -29.94 -2.04
CA LYS A 28 -1.11 -30.05 -0.64
C LYS A 28 -0.67 -28.70 -0.12
N TYR A 29 -1.04 -28.38 1.11
CA TYR A 29 -0.67 -27.12 1.75
C TYR A 29 -0.43 -27.28 3.25
N THR A 30 0.31 -26.33 3.81
CA THR A 30 0.45 -26.16 5.24
C THR A 30 0.20 -24.70 5.59
N VAL A 31 -0.52 -24.44 6.68
CA VAL A 31 -0.85 -23.09 7.13
C VAL A 31 -0.33 -22.90 8.54
N TYR A 32 0.34 -21.79 8.77
CA TYR A 32 0.85 -21.38 10.07
C TYR A 32 0.18 -20.07 10.48
N LEU A 33 -0.39 -20.02 11.68
CA LEU A 33 -0.84 -18.79 12.30
C LEU A 33 0.34 -18.09 12.95
N HIS A 34 0.64 -16.89 12.50
CA HIS A 34 1.68 -16.05 13.10
C HIS A 34 1.04 -14.95 13.95
N MET A 35 1.34 -14.96 15.25
CA MET A 35 0.82 -13.98 16.21
C MET A 35 1.83 -12.86 16.50
N GLU A 36 3.12 -13.11 16.27
CA GLU A 36 4.22 -12.22 16.60
C GLU A 36 4.73 -11.45 15.37
N SER A 37 3.96 -10.51 14.86
CA SER A 37 4.45 -9.55 13.88
C SER A 37 4.86 -8.25 14.56
N LYS A 38 5.74 -7.46 13.93
CA LYS A 38 6.09 -6.10 14.41
C LYS A 38 4.88 -5.21 14.64
N GLY A 39 3.77 -5.47 13.95
CA GLY A 39 2.51 -4.75 14.08
C GLY A 39 1.49 -5.44 15.00
N LYS A 40 1.83 -6.55 15.65
CA LYS A 40 0.94 -7.38 16.50
C LYS A 40 -0.36 -7.77 15.80
N VAL A 41 -0.32 -7.91 14.47
CA VAL A 41 -1.47 -8.31 13.66
C VAL A 41 -1.38 -9.82 13.39
N PRO A 42 -2.35 -10.62 13.85
CA PRO A 42 -2.40 -12.04 13.50
C PRO A 42 -2.50 -12.21 11.98
N HIS A 43 -1.69 -13.08 11.42
CA HIS A 43 -1.72 -13.39 10.00
C HIS A 43 -1.34 -14.82 9.72
N LEU A 44 -1.77 -15.32 8.58
CA LEU A 44 -1.52 -16.67 8.15
C LEU A 44 -0.41 -16.71 7.09
N HIS A 45 0.52 -17.62 7.27
CA HIS A 45 1.44 -18.04 6.22
C HIS A 45 0.95 -19.36 5.65
N ALA A 46 0.76 -19.41 4.34
CA ALA A 46 0.40 -20.64 3.64
C ALA A 46 1.51 -21.03 2.68
N ALA A 47 2.03 -22.24 2.84
CA ALA A 47 2.91 -22.89 1.87
C ALA A 47 2.05 -23.88 1.08
N ILE A 48 1.92 -23.69 -0.21
CA ILE A 48 1.08 -24.50 -1.10
C ILE A 48 1.97 -25.18 -2.12
N CYS A 49 1.77 -26.47 -2.33
CA CYS A 49 2.51 -27.23 -3.32
C CYS A 49 2.25 -26.66 -4.72
N ARG A 50 3.30 -26.56 -5.52
CA ARG A 50 3.19 -26.12 -6.92
C ARG A 50 2.47 -27.13 -7.82
N PHE A 51 2.37 -28.39 -7.40
CA PHE A 51 1.67 -29.44 -8.10
C PHE A 51 0.32 -29.71 -7.40
N ASP A 52 -0.73 -29.91 -8.19
CA ASP A 52 -2.00 -30.41 -7.69
C ASP A 52 -1.93 -31.94 -7.41
N GLU A 53 -3.01 -32.48 -6.90
CA GLU A 53 -3.12 -33.93 -6.61
C GLU A 53 -2.99 -34.81 -7.84
N ASN A 54 -3.20 -34.31 -9.06
CA ASN A 54 -3.07 -35.01 -10.32
C ASN A 54 -1.69 -34.81 -10.96
N GLY A 55 -0.76 -34.13 -10.29
CA GLY A 55 0.58 -33.84 -10.79
C GLY A 55 0.67 -32.68 -11.78
N ASN A 56 -0.41 -31.91 -12.00
CA ASN A 56 -0.38 -30.74 -12.86
C ASN A 56 0.26 -29.56 -12.15
N ILE A 57 1.05 -28.78 -12.91
CA ILE A 57 1.71 -27.60 -12.38
C ILE A 57 0.72 -26.43 -12.28
N ASN A 58 0.56 -25.87 -11.08
CA ASN A 58 -0.16 -24.63 -10.88
C ASN A 58 0.60 -23.45 -11.49
N ASN A 59 -0.10 -22.66 -12.30
CA ASN A 59 0.48 -21.46 -12.92
C ASN A 59 0.75 -20.38 -11.86
N ASP A 60 2.00 -20.01 -11.69
CA ASP A 60 2.46 -19.01 -10.72
C ASP A 60 2.64 -17.58 -11.31
N HIS A 61 2.26 -17.38 -12.57
CA HIS A 61 2.35 -16.06 -13.20
C HIS A 61 1.54 -15.01 -12.44
N ASN A 62 2.19 -13.88 -12.12
CA ASN A 62 1.60 -12.79 -11.32
C ASN A 62 0.95 -13.26 -10.00
N ILE A 63 1.51 -14.28 -9.36
CA ILE A 63 0.94 -14.92 -8.18
C ILE A 63 0.59 -13.94 -7.06
N HIS A 64 1.44 -12.92 -6.83
CA HIS A 64 1.22 -11.91 -5.80
C HIS A 64 -0.04 -11.04 -6.06
N LEU A 65 -0.28 -10.63 -7.31
CA LEU A 65 -1.48 -9.85 -7.67
C LEU A 65 -2.74 -10.72 -7.60
N ARG A 66 -2.62 -11.98 -8.00
CA ARG A 66 -3.73 -12.94 -7.95
C ARG A 66 -4.08 -13.28 -6.51
N ALA A 67 -3.09 -13.43 -5.64
CA ALA A 67 -3.30 -13.64 -4.22
C ALA A 67 -3.99 -12.45 -3.55
N GLN A 68 -3.60 -11.23 -3.88
CA GLN A 68 -4.28 -10.02 -3.40
C GLN A 68 -5.75 -9.99 -3.82
N ARG A 69 -6.04 -10.24 -5.09
CA ARG A 69 -7.42 -10.30 -5.60
C ARG A 69 -8.26 -11.41 -4.95
N ALA A 70 -7.66 -12.57 -4.71
CA ALA A 70 -8.34 -13.66 -4.01
C ALA A 70 -8.65 -13.27 -2.55
N ALA A 71 -7.71 -12.64 -1.85
CA ALA A 71 -7.90 -12.13 -0.50
C ALA A 71 -9.02 -11.06 -0.43
N GLU A 72 -9.05 -10.12 -1.38
CA GLU A 72 -10.11 -9.12 -1.50
C GLU A 72 -11.49 -9.78 -1.67
N ARG A 73 -11.62 -10.78 -2.55
CA ARG A 73 -12.87 -11.52 -2.74
C ARG A 73 -13.32 -12.26 -1.47
N VAL A 74 -12.37 -12.85 -0.74
CA VAL A 74 -12.67 -13.50 0.55
C VAL A 74 -13.15 -12.46 1.56
N ALA A 75 -12.49 -11.29 1.64
CA ALA A 75 -12.91 -10.21 2.53
C ALA A 75 -14.35 -9.76 2.25
N VAL A 76 -14.67 -9.50 0.97
CA VAL A 76 -16.03 -9.13 0.54
C VAL A 76 -17.05 -10.20 0.92
N LYS A 77 -16.77 -11.48 0.61
CA LYS A 77 -17.68 -12.60 0.95
C LYS A 77 -17.94 -12.74 2.44
N ARG A 78 -16.96 -12.37 3.26
CA ARG A 78 -17.05 -12.45 4.72
C ARG A 78 -17.57 -11.17 5.37
N GLY A 79 -17.90 -10.14 4.61
CA GLY A 79 -18.26 -8.83 5.13
C GLY A 79 -17.13 -8.12 5.88
N TRP A 80 -15.89 -8.48 5.60
CA TRP A 80 -14.70 -7.83 6.17
C TRP A 80 -14.34 -6.61 5.33
N LYS A 81 -13.73 -5.62 5.97
CA LYS A 81 -13.18 -4.46 5.26
C LYS A 81 -12.03 -4.92 4.36
N THR A 82 -12.07 -4.50 3.11
CA THR A 82 -10.98 -4.74 2.17
C THR A 82 -9.77 -3.86 2.44
N ALA A 83 -8.62 -4.23 1.92
CA ALA A 83 -7.41 -3.42 2.03
C ALA A 83 -7.61 -2.05 1.34
N GLU A 84 -8.32 -2.02 0.21
CA GLU A 84 -8.62 -0.79 -0.52
C GLU A 84 -9.57 0.14 0.27
N GLU A 85 -10.61 -0.38 0.90
CA GLU A 85 -11.51 0.41 1.77
C GLU A 85 -10.77 1.04 2.95
N ILE A 86 -9.88 0.27 3.60
CA ILE A 86 -9.04 0.77 4.69
C ILE A 86 -8.11 1.87 4.18
N ARG A 87 -7.49 1.64 3.03
CA ARG A 87 -6.59 2.58 2.38
C ARG A 87 -7.30 3.89 2.02
N SER A 88 -8.42 3.80 1.32
CA SER A 88 -9.21 4.96 0.88
C SER A 88 -9.70 5.80 2.06
N ARG A 89 -10.07 5.17 3.16
CA ARG A 89 -10.46 5.87 4.39
C ARG A 89 -9.31 6.62 5.04
N ASN A 90 -8.09 6.08 5.01
CA ASN A 90 -6.94 6.67 5.69
C ASN A 90 -6.23 7.75 4.87
N ILE A 91 -6.35 7.76 3.54
CA ILE A 91 -5.71 8.78 2.67
C ILE A 91 -6.09 10.21 3.05
N PRO A 92 -7.38 10.57 3.27
CA PRO A 92 -7.76 11.91 3.67
C PRO A 92 -7.16 12.33 5.02
N GLU A 93 -7.11 11.43 6.00
CA GLU A 93 -6.52 11.68 7.31
C GLU A 93 -5.02 11.96 7.21
N VAL A 94 -4.28 11.06 6.56
CA VAL A 94 -2.83 11.23 6.36
C VAL A 94 -2.52 12.51 5.57
N SER A 95 -3.33 12.80 4.55
CA SER A 95 -3.18 14.02 3.74
C SER A 95 -3.40 15.29 4.58
N ARG A 96 -4.44 15.30 5.43
CA ARG A 96 -4.73 16.41 6.35
C ARG A 96 -3.57 16.64 7.31
N ASP A 97 -3.06 15.58 7.93
CA ASP A 97 -1.96 15.68 8.89
C ASP A 97 -0.68 16.19 8.23
N CYS A 98 -0.39 15.76 7.00
CA CYS A 98 0.72 16.30 6.21
C CYS A 98 0.57 17.79 5.93
N MET A 99 -0.63 18.24 5.54
CA MET A 99 -0.92 19.64 5.26
C MET A 99 -0.86 20.49 6.52
N GLU A 100 -1.30 19.95 7.65
CA GLU A 100 -1.24 20.66 8.92
C GLU A 100 0.19 20.84 9.43
N VAL A 101 1.04 19.82 9.28
CA VAL A 101 2.47 19.96 9.54
C VAL A 101 3.05 21.10 8.71
N LEU A 102 2.77 21.13 7.39
CA LEU A 102 3.25 22.24 6.53
C LEU A 102 2.75 23.60 6.98
N ARG A 103 1.50 23.70 7.44
CA ARG A 103 0.91 24.96 7.90
C ARG A 103 1.56 25.47 9.18
N THR A 104 1.89 24.57 10.10
CA THR A 104 2.46 24.94 11.41
C THR A 104 3.98 25.16 11.40
N MET A 105 4.67 24.81 10.31
CA MET A 105 6.12 25.01 10.19
C MET A 105 6.47 26.49 9.94
N PRO A 106 7.32 27.12 10.76
CA PRO A 106 7.68 28.54 10.57
C PRO A 106 8.57 28.77 9.33
N SER A 107 9.33 27.76 8.92
CA SER A 107 10.18 27.77 7.73
C SER A 107 10.16 26.41 7.07
N TRP A 108 10.37 26.38 5.75
CA TRP A 108 10.47 25.12 5.02
C TRP A 108 11.79 24.40 5.30
N SER A 109 11.69 23.16 5.77
CA SER A 109 12.80 22.22 5.89
C SER A 109 12.30 20.80 5.75
N TRP A 110 12.93 20.00 4.92
CA TRP A 110 12.57 18.58 4.78
C TRP A 110 12.75 17.81 6.10
N GLU A 111 13.86 18.05 6.79
CA GLU A 111 14.16 17.35 8.04
C GLU A 111 13.15 17.69 9.14
N GLU A 112 12.75 18.95 9.26
CA GLU A 112 11.72 19.35 10.23
C GLU A 112 10.34 18.81 9.86
N TYR A 113 9.99 18.79 8.58
CA TYR A 113 8.76 18.15 8.09
C TYR A 113 8.70 16.67 8.46
N LYS A 114 9.80 15.95 8.19
CA LYS A 114 9.93 14.54 8.54
C LYS A 114 9.82 14.31 10.04
N LYS A 115 10.54 15.07 10.86
CA LYS A 115 10.48 14.98 12.32
C LYS A 115 9.07 15.25 12.85
N ALA A 116 8.37 16.24 12.31
CA ALA A 116 7.02 16.56 12.73
C ALA A 116 6.01 15.44 12.40
N LEU A 117 6.15 14.78 11.26
CA LEU A 117 5.36 13.59 10.93
C LEU A 117 5.67 12.41 11.86
N VAL A 118 6.94 12.20 12.20
CA VAL A 118 7.32 11.15 13.16
C VAL A 118 6.73 11.41 14.54
N ARG A 119 6.71 12.65 15.02
CA ARG A 119 6.05 13.03 16.29
C ARG A 119 4.55 12.75 16.29
N ARG A 120 3.90 12.72 15.12
CA ARG A 120 2.48 12.35 14.94
C ARG A 120 2.27 10.84 14.81
N GLY A 121 3.31 10.04 14.99
CA GLY A 121 3.24 8.57 14.94
C GLY A 121 3.37 7.96 13.55
N TYR A 122 3.75 8.74 12.55
CA TYR A 122 4.04 8.23 11.22
C TYR A 122 5.51 7.81 11.08
N PHE A 123 5.77 6.81 10.25
CA PHE A 123 7.12 6.54 9.78
C PHE A 123 7.27 7.07 8.36
N VAL A 124 8.36 7.81 8.11
CA VAL A 124 8.65 8.40 6.79
C VAL A 124 9.74 7.61 6.10
N TYR A 125 9.38 7.00 4.97
CA TYR A 125 10.28 6.25 4.12
C TYR A 125 10.77 7.10 2.97
N GLU A 126 12.07 7.41 2.92
CA GLU A 126 12.71 8.19 1.86
C GLU A 126 13.07 7.31 0.67
N ARG A 127 12.85 7.81 -0.53
CA ARG A 127 13.33 7.21 -1.77
C ARG A 127 14.39 8.10 -2.38
N LYS A 128 15.62 7.66 -2.31
CA LYS A 128 16.78 8.33 -2.87
C LYS A 128 17.26 7.65 -4.15
N ASP A 129 17.92 8.38 -5.01
CA ASP A 129 18.57 7.83 -6.20
C ASP A 129 19.99 7.32 -5.90
N LYS A 130 20.69 6.85 -6.92
CA LYS A 130 22.09 6.34 -6.80
C LYS A 130 23.10 7.41 -6.34
N LYS A 131 22.73 8.69 -6.41
CA LYS A 131 23.54 9.83 -5.96
C LYS A 131 23.09 10.38 -4.61
N ASP A 132 22.33 9.58 -3.84
CA ASP A 132 21.75 9.94 -2.53
C ASP A 132 20.79 11.16 -2.56
N VAL A 133 20.33 11.56 -3.75
CA VAL A 133 19.37 12.65 -3.90
C VAL A 133 17.96 12.16 -3.61
N LEU A 134 17.25 12.85 -2.71
CA LEU A 134 15.87 12.55 -2.35
C LEU A 134 14.92 12.80 -3.55
N ARG A 135 14.33 11.73 -4.07
CA ARG A 135 13.43 11.74 -5.24
C ARG A 135 11.97 11.54 -4.88
N GLY A 136 11.70 11.13 -3.67
CA GLY A 136 10.34 10.93 -3.21
C GLY A 136 10.29 10.38 -1.79
N TYR A 137 9.09 10.28 -1.26
CA TYR A 137 8.89 9.66 0.04
C TYR A 137 7.54 8.94 0.10
N ALA A 138 7.38 8.13 1.12
CA ALA A 138 6.13 7.52 1.48
C ALA A 138 5.95 7.60 3.00
N ILE A 139 4.71 7.64 3.43
CA ILE A 139 4.32 7.67 4.84
C ILE A 139 3.74 6.31 5.19
N LEU A 140 4.17 5.74 6.30
CA LEU A 140 3.59 4.52 6.85
C LEU A 140 2.72 4.91 8.06
N LYS A 141 1.48 4.42 8.03
CA LYS A 141 0.55 4.43 9.16
C LYS A 141 0.27 2.98 9.53
N GLY A 142 0.80 2.53 10.67
CA GLY A 142 0.84 1.11 10.97
C GLY A 142 1.61 0.34 9.88
N ASN A 143 0.99 -0.66 9.30
CA ASN A 143 1.58 -1.48 8.23
C ASN A 143 1.26 -0.99 6.81
N THR A 144 0.50 0.11 6.67
CA THR A 144 0.07 0.59 5.35
C THR A 144 0.97 1.74 4.88
N LYS A 145 1.49 1.61 3.66
CA LYS A 145 2.37 2.58 3.01
C LYS A 145 1.58 3.45 2.05
N TYR A 146 1.65 4.76 2.20
CA TYR A 146 1.04 5.78 1.35
C TYR A 146 2.11 6.55 0.62
N LYS A 147 2.13 6.49 -0.70
CA LYS A 147 3.07 7.28 -1.52
C LYS A 147 2.67 8.76 -1.48
N ALA A 148 3.63 9.66 -1.44
CA ALA A 148 3.38 11.10 -1.47
C ALA A 148 2.55 11.55 -2.69
N SER A 149 2.61 10.81 -3.81
CA SER A 149 1.82 11.07 -5.02
C SER A 149 0.33 10.73 -4.89
N GLU A 150 -0.06 9.98 -3.86
CA GLU A 150 -1.44 9.58 -3.55
C GLU A 150 -2.08 10.50 -2.50
N LEU A 151 -1.26 11.32 -1.86
CA LEU A 151 -1.66 12.21 -0.78
C LEU A 151 -1.89 13.64 -1.29
N GLY A 152 -2.77 14.35 -0.59
CA GLY A 152 -3.09 15.73 -0.87
C GLY A 152 -3.90 15.95 -2.15
N VAL A 153 -4.04 17.21 -2.53
CA VAL A 153 -4.78 17.63 -3.72
C VAL A 153 -3.80 17.91 -4.86
N ALA A 154 -4.08 17.40 -6.04
CA ALA A 154 -3.25 17.57 -7.24
C ALA A 154 -1.76 17.22 -7.01
N ARG A 155 -1.52 16.22 -6.15
CA ARG A 155 -0.16 15.75 -5.80
C ARG A 155 0.72 16.84 -5.19
N ASN A 156 0.14 17.77 -4.44
CA ASN A 156 0.84 18.89 -3.83
C ASN A 156 1.81 18.48 -2.70
N LEU A 157 1.70 17.24 -2.21
CA LEU A 157 2.59 16.66 -1.20
C LEU A 157 3.78 15.89 -1.80
N MET A 158 3.96 15.87 -3.13
CA MET A 158 5.19 15.31 -3.71
C MET A 158 6.39 16.15 -3.31
N ILE A 159 7.56 15.50 -3.11
CA ILE A 159 8.79 16.16 -2.64
C ILE A 159 9.15 17.41 -3.45
N SER A 160 8.98 17.36 -4.76
CA SER A 160 9.27 18.50 -5.66
C SER A 160 8.29 19.66 -5.50
N LYS A 161 7.14 19.45 -4.87
CA LYS A 161 6.08 20.45 -4.70
C LYS A 161 5.95 20.98 -3.28
N LEU A 162 6.50 20.27 -2.30
CA LEU A 162 6.38 20.63 -0.88
C LEU A 162 6.82 22.08 -0.57
N PRO A 163 7.98 22.57 -1.06
CA PRO A 163 8.38 23.96 -0.80
C PRO A 163 7.35 24.98 -1.30
N ARG A 164 6.84 24.77 -2.52
CA ARG A 164 5.81 25.65 -3.09
C ARG A 164 4.46 25.53 -2.37
N THR A 165 4.12 24.33 -1.91
CA THR A 165 2.91 24.10 -1.11
C THR A 165 3.01 24.84 0.21
N TRP A 166 4.14 24.75 0.90
CA TRP A 166 4.41 25.50 2.13
C TRP A 166 4.31 27.03 1.90
N GLN A 167 4.95 27.57 0.86
CA GLN A 167 4.87 28.97 0.50
C GLN A 167 3.43 29.46 0.30
N LYS A 168 2.62 28.68 -0.43
CA LYS A 168 1.21 29.02 -0.68
C LYS A 168 0.37 29.06 0.59
N LEU A 169 0.61 28.20 1.55
CA LEU A 169 -0.08 28.20 2.83
C LEU A 169 0.22 29.47 3.61
N HIS A 170 1.50 29.86 3.70
CA HIS A 170 1.94 31.03 4.48
C HIS A 170 1.73 32.37 3.76
N SER A 171 1.60 32.38 2.43
CA SER A 171 1.24 33.61 1.71
C SER A 171 -0.23 34.02 1.91
N ARG A 172 -1.12 33.04 2.10
CA ARG A 172 -2.55 33.31 2.35
C ARG A 172 -2.82 33.84 3.76
N GLU A 173 -2.04 33.43 4.74
CA GLU A 173 -2.18 33.88 6.13
C GLU A 173 -1.66 35.32 6.34
N ARG A 174 -0.81 35.83 5.44
CA ARG A 174 -0.33 37.22 5.48
C ARG A 174 -1.31 38.23 4.87
N LEU A 175 -2.34 37.74 4.17
CA LEU A 175 -3.35 38.57 3.49
C LEU A 175 -4.72 38.54 4.19
N ALA A 176 -4.84 37.84 5.28
CA ALA A 176 -6.01 37.77 6.16
C ALA A 176 -5.73 38.48 7.49
#